data_fdf8dc8d0c58ba80d1424efe52be0d23
#
_entry.id   fdf8dc8d0c58ba80d1424efe52be0d23
#
_cell.length_a   1.000
_cell.length_b   1.000
_cell.length_c   1.000
_cell.angle_alpha   90.00
_cell.angle_beta   90.00
_cell.angle_gamma   90.00
#
_symmetry.space_group_name_H-M   'P 1'
#
loop_
_entity.id
_entity.type
_entity.pdbx_description
1 polymer ?
#
loop_
_entity_poly.entity_id
_entity_poly.type
_entity_poly.pdbx_seq_one_letter_code
_entity_poly.pdbx_strand_id
1 'polypeptide(L)'
;MTIGTLLFVLYTGAGMAMLPVTMIKSAPYVSNPTLAANTASQLESNRERQRQLEGRNEGRDGGLESRDRRELESLIREERTLIRRERLAAESSGEDRHWIVKTWIKIEAVFRPLKLVGGLLLIIVALFVFTSMLITGIDKAKNSICGVHCGYILGNINIFQPINWALVKSSKVFPIDYVLFLLLVLFFFSASVVGIATAGIRFLWLTIFKIRKGHTSPQALLMATVLLTLITLGINYSVAMVVAPQYATFGPQTYCDMSTNSRDERPDCSEHKDLIKPCSELATNPSAQDVCTPSVLSTFINRVTINFPFFGIVMFWAQFAFLGVY
;
A
#
# COMPACT_ATOMS: atom_id res chain seq x y z
N MET A 1 -11.28 -18.58 3.18
CA MET A 1 -11.51 -17.14 3.38
C MET A 1 -10.86 -16.60 4.66
N THR A 2 -11.13 -17.16 5.85
CA THR A 2 -10.58 -16.65 7.14
C THR A 2 -9.06 -16.53 7.17
N ILE A 3 -8.33 -17.57 6.72
CA ILE A 3 -6.86 -17.54 6.67
C ILE A 3 -6.38 -16.43 5.72
N GLY A 4 -7.00 -16.30 4.55
CA GLY A 4 -6.67 -15.22 3.61
C GLY A 4 -6.90 -13.83 4.20
N THR A 5 -7.97 -13.64 4.98
CA THR A 5 -8.25 -12.36 5.65
C THR A 5 -7.26 -12.06 6.75
N LEU A 6 -6.84 -13.06 7.55
CA LEU A 6 -5.80 -12.87 8.56
C LEU A 6 -4.46 -12.47 7.92
N LEU A 7 -4.08 -13.13 6.83
CA LEU A 7 -2.89 -12.77 6.06
C LEU A 7 -3.02 -11.38 5.43
N PHE A 8 -4.20 -11.04 4.92
CA PHE A 8 -4.49 -9.69 4.41
C PHE A 8 -4.31 -8.64 5.52
N VAL A 9 -4.85 -8.86 6.70
CA VAL A 9 -4.69 -7.94 7.85
C VAL A 9 -3.21 -7.69 8.15
N LEU A 10 -2.42 -8.75 8.26
CA LEU A 10 -1.02 -8.65 8.65
C LEU A 10 -0.15 -8.04 7.55
N TYR A 11 -0.22 -8.59 6.35
CA TYR A 11 0.70 -8.19 5.26
C TYR A 11 0.23 -6.95 4.52
N THR A 12 -1.06 -6.83 4.22
CA THR A 12 -1.58 -5.67 3.49
C THR A 12 -1.68 -4.46 4.41
N GLY A 13 -2.07 -4.63 5.68
CA GLY A 13 -2.11 -3.56 6.67
C GLY A 13 -0.73 -2.94 6.86
N ALA A 14 0.27 -3.75 7.20
CA ALA A 14 1.66 -3.27 7.32
C ALA A 14 2.21 -2.72 5.99
N GLY A 15 1.90 -3.38 4.87
CA GLY A 15 2.34 -2.96 3.54
C GLY A 15 1.76 -1.64 3.09
N MET A 16 0.52 -1.34 3.43
CA MET A 16 -0.15 -0.08 3.10
C MET A 16 0.53 1.12 3.78
N ALA A 17 1.01 0.95 5.02
CA ALA A 17 1.82 1.96 5.70
C ALA A 17 3.24 2.07 5.11
N MET A 18 3.85 0.93 4.76
CA MET A 18 5.24 0.86 4.29
C MET A 18 5.42 1.24 2.82
N LEU A 19 4.42 1.01 1.97
CA LEU A 19 4.50 1.24 0.52
C LEU A 19 4.82 2.71 0.18
N PRO A 20 4.10 3.73 0.70
CA PRO A 20 4.46 5.12 0.42
C PRO A 20 5.84 5.48 0.96
N VAL A 21 6.19 4.99 2.15
CA VAL A 21 7.50 5.23 2.78
C VAL A 21 8.64 4.63 1.95
N THR A 22 8.47 3.40 1.46
CA THR A 22 9.48 2.76 0.61
C THR A 22 9.61 3.47 -0.73
N MET A 23 8.51 3.98 -1.30
CA MET A 23 8.52 4.73 -2.55
C MET A 23 9.24 6.07 -2.38
N ILE A 24 9.00 6.79 -1.30
CA ILE A 24 9.70 8.05 -0.98
C ILE A 24 11.18 7.79 -0.71
N LYS A 25 11.52 6.76 0.08
CA LYS A 25 12.91 6.39 0.38
C LYS A 25 13.67 5.87 -0.84
N SER A 26 13.00 5.24 -1.79
CA SER A 26 13.60 4.78 -3.04
C SER A 26 13.83 5.91 -4.06
N ALA A 27 13.32 7.13 -3.80
CA ALA A 27 13.67 8.29 -4.58
C ALA A 27 15.18 8.53 -4.38
N PRO A 28 16.02 8.49 -5.44
CA PRO A 28 17.46 8.58 -5.31
C PRO A 28 17.82 9.88 -4.60
N TYR A 29 18.67 9.76 -3.58
CA TYR A 29 19.18 10.90 -2.83
C TYR A 29 19.86 11.87 -3.82
N VAL A 30 19.64 13.17 -3.67
CA VAL A 30 20.38 14.15 -4.47
C VAL A 30 21.85 13.90 -4.20
N SER A 31 22.59 13.45 -5.20
CA SER A 31 24.03 13.56 -5.21
C SER A 31 24.33 15.07 -5.09
N ASN A 32 24.45 15.54 -3.87
CA ASN A 32 24.79 16.93 -3.61
C ASN A 32 26.28 17.02 -3.96
N PRO A 33 26.68 17.76 -5.02
CA PRO A 33 28.11 17.92 -5.33
C PRO A 33 28.89 18.47 -4.14
N THR A 34 28.22 19.21 -3.25
CA THR A 34 28.76 19.64 -1.97
C THR A 34 29.05 18.49 -1.00
N LEU A 35 28.27 17.40 -1.05
CA LEU A 35 28.47 16.24 -0.18
C LEU A 35 29.65 15.39 -0.65
N ALA A 36 29.84 15.25 -1.97
CA ALA A 36 31.02 14.58 -2.56
C ALA A 36 32.29 15.39 -2.28
N ALA A 37 32.24 16.72 -2.45
CA ALA A 37 33.35 17.59 -2.12
C ALA A 37 33.70 17.56 -0.63
N ASN A 38 32.69 17.55 0.27
CA ASN A 38 32.90 17.45 1.71
C ASN A 38 33.46 16.09 2.13
N THR A 39 33.06 14.99 1.50
CA THR A 39 33.62 13.65 1.79
C THR A 39 35.07 13.56 1.31
N ALA A 40 35.40 14.14 0.15
CA ALA A 40 36.78 14.20 -0.34
C ALA A 40 37.69 15.02 0.59
N SER A 41 37.23 16.20 1.04
CA SER A 41 38.01 17.03 1.99
C SER A 41 38.16 16.36 3.36
N GLN A 42 37.17 15.66 3.86
CA GLN A 42 37.25 14.88 5.10
C GLN A 42 38.22 13.71 4.97
N LEU A 43 38.25 13.04 3.81
CA LEU A 43 39.20 11.96 3.55
C LEU A 43 40.64 12.45 3.51
N GLU A 44 40.86 13.59 2.88
CA GLU A 44 42.19 14.25 2.82
C GLU A 44 42.66 14.69 4.21
N SER A 45 41.83 15.35 4.98
CA SER A 45 42.12 15.76 6.35
C SER A 45 42.37 14.56 7.28
N ASN A 46 41.67 13.48 7.12
CA ASN A 46 41.89 12.24 7.88
C ASN A 46 43.22 11.59 7.52
N ARG A 47 43.60 11.56 6.24
CA ARG A 47 44.93 11.07 5.77
C ARG A 47 46.08 11.92 6.24
N GLU A 48 45.93 13.25 6.26
CA GLU A 48 46.94 14.14 6.79
C GLU A 48 47.16 13.89 8.28
N ARG A 49 46.09 13.68 9.05
CA ARG A 49 46.17 13.40 10.47
C ARG A 49 46.81 12.04 10.77
N GLN A 50 46.55 11.02 9.94
CA GLN A 50 47.25 9.74 10.00
C GLN A 50 48.77 9.92 9.76
N ARG A 51 49.16 10.65 8.70
CA ARG A 51 50.56 10.93 8.40
C ARG A 51 51.27 11.69 9.53
N GLN A 52 50.61 12.64 10.17
CA GLN A 52 51.14 13.36 11.30
C GLN A 52 51.40 12.47 12.51
N LEU A 53 50.48 11.51 12.77
CA LEU A 53 50.64 10.53 13.85
C LEU A 53 51.76 9.53 13.55
N GLU A 54 51.86 9.06 12.29
CA GLU A 54 52.92 8.17 11.83
C GLU A 54 54.30 8.88 11.86
N GLY A 55 54.41 10.14 11.39
CA GLY A 55 55.64 10.91 11.39
C GLY A 55 56.16 11.27 12.79
N ARG A 56 55.27 11.40 13.80
CA ARG A 56 55.71 11.54 15.20
C ARG A 56 56.35 10.28 15.74
N ASN A 57 56.10 9.14 15.12
CA ASN A 57 56.62 7.87 15.57
C ASN A 57 57.98 7.51 14.96
N GLU A 58 58.31 8.02 13.75
CA GLU A 58 59.59 7.78 13.09
C GLU A 58 60.79 8.34 13.84
N GLY A 59 60.59 9.23 14.85
CA GLY A 59 61.61 9.81 15.68
C GLY A 59 61.79 9.21 17.08
N ARG A 60 61.06 8.15 17.45
CA ARG A 60 61.05 7.56 18.79
C ARG A 60 61.29 6.05 18.77
N ASP A 61 62.40 5.61 19.35
CA ASP A 61 62.77 4.18 19.48
C ASP A 61 61.84 3.30 20.33
N GLY A 62 60.70 3.82 20.81
CA GLY A 62 59.82 3.15 21.78
C GLY A 62 58.45 2.70 21.30
N GLY A 63 58.14 2.80 20.01
CA GLY A 63 56.83 2.45 19.50
C GLY A 63 55.70 3.44 19.84
N LEU A 64 54.54 3.31 19.16
CA LEU A 64 53.39 4.18 19.41
C LEU A 64 52.86 4.06 20.85
N GLU A 65 52.67 5.19 21.48
CA GLU A 65 51.98 5.31 22.77
C GLU A 65 50.56 4.70 22.66
N SER A 66 50.11 4.02 23.69
CA SER A 66 48.83 3.30 23.66
C SER A 66 47.64 4.20 23.30
N ARG A 67 47.74 5.51 23.50
CA ARG A 67 46.77 6.53 23.14
C ARG A 67 46.81 6.85 21.64
N ASP A 68 47.97 7.05 21.08
CA ASP A 68 48.15 7.35 19.64
C ASP A 68 47.81 6.15 18.78
N ARG A 69 48.05 4.93 19.26
CA ARG A 69 47.66 3.72 18.61
C ARG A 69 46.14 3.57 18.49
N ARG A 70 45.38 3.90 19.55
CA ARG A 70 43.92 3.89 19.54
C ARG A 70 43.35 4.97 18.60
N GLU A 71 43.97 6.13 18.57
CA GLU A 71 43.57 7.23 17.68
C GLU A 71 43.85 6.84 16.23
N LEU A 72 44.98 6.25 15.90
CA LEU A 72 45.29 5.74 14.57
C LEU A 72 44.29 4.65 14.12
N GLU A 73 43.96 3.71 15.00
CA GLU A 73 42.98 2.68 14.70
C GLU A 73 41.58 3.26 14.45
N SER A 74 41.20 4.35 15.14
CA SER A 74 39.94 5.05 14.92
C SER A 74 39.91 5.76 13.57
N LEU A 75 41.00 6.42 13.19
CA LEU A 75 41.14 7.11 11.92
C LEU A 75 41.14 6.16 10.73
N ILE A 76 41.76 4.99 10.86
CA ILE A 76 41.73 3.94 9.83
C ILE A 76 40.28 3.38 9.64
N ARG A 77 39.52 3.23 10.72
CA ARG A 77 38.10 2.81 10.61
C ARG A 77 37.28 3.89 9.93
N GLU A 78 37.49 5.14 10.27
CA GLU A 78 36.79 6.27 9.66
C GLU A 78 37.16 6.41 8.17
N GLU A 79 38.43 6.28 7.80
CA GLU A 79 38.88 6.25 6.40
C GLU A 79 38.16 5.19 5.59
N ARG A 80 38.05 3.96 6.09
CA ARG A 80 37.30 2.87 5.41
C ARG A 80 35.84 3.24 5.18
N THR A 81 35.22 3.96 6.12
CA THR A 81 33.83 4.39 5.95
C THR A 81 33.69 5.51 4.94
N LEU A 82 34.66 6.44 4.91
CA LEU A 82 34.70 7.55 3.95
C LEU A 82 34.96 7.05 2.53
N ILE A 83 35.93 6.14 2.34
CA ILE A 83 36.20 5.50 1.04
C ILE A 83 34.97 4.76 0.54
N ARG A 84 34.26 4.04 1.42
CA ARG A 84 33.02 3.38 1.04
C ARG A 84 31.92 4.35 0.62
N ARG A 85 31.83 5.51 1.28
CA ARG A 85 30.89 6.59 0.91
C ARG A 85 31.27 7.22 -0.42
N GLU A 86 32.56 7.50 -0.64
CA GLU A 86 33.08 8.04 -1.89
C GLU A 86 32.81 7.08 -3.06
N ARG A 87 33.09 5.77 -2.87
CA ARG A 87 32.83 4.76 -3.88
C ARG A 87 31.34 4.66 -4.22
N LEU A 88 30.46 4.71 -3.22
CA LEU A 88 29.02 4.71 -3.43
C LEU A 88 28.56 6.00 -4.14
N ALA A 89 29.17 7.13 -3.84
CA ALA A 89 28.92 8.40 -4.52
C ALA A 89 29.43 8.37 -5.97
N ALA A 90 30.61 7.81 -6.22
CA ALA A 90 31.16 7.63 -7.56
C ALA A 90 30.35 6.61 -8.40
N GLU A 91 29.91 5.50 -7.79
CA GLU A 91 29.00 4.56 -8.42
C GLU A 91 27.64 5.20 -8.77
N SER A 92 27.21 6.19 -7.97
CA SER A 92 25.98 6.95 -8.24
C SER A 92 26.16 8.03 -9.29
N SER A 93 27.35 8.58 -9.48
CA SER A 93 27.67 9.62 -10.49
C SER A 93 27.83 9.05 -11.92
N GLY A 94 28.06 7.75 -12.06
CA GLY A 94 27.96 7.05 -13.35
C GLY A 94 28.99 7.45 -14.40
N GLU A 95 30.17 7.94 -14.00
CA GLU A 95 31.16 8.52 -14.90
C GLU A 95 31.76 7.51 -15.89
N ASP A 96 31.81 6.22 -15.52
CA ASP A 96 32.35 5.12 -16.35
C ASP A 96 31.30 4.21 -16.99
N ARG A 97 30.02 4.58 -16.96
CA ARG A 97 28.97 3.70 -17.46
C ARG A 97 28.63 3.93 -18.94
N HIS A 98 28.35 2.81 -19.65
CA HIS A 98 27.83 2.77 -21.04
C HIS A 98 26.72 3.82 -21.23
N TRP A 99 26.63 4.41 -22.43
CA TRP A 99 25.65 5.46 -22.77
C TRP A 99 24.19 5.09 -22.44
N ILE A 100 23.84 3.79 -22.52
CA ILE A 100 22.52 3.26 -22.15
C ILE A 100 22.22 3.54 -20.68
N VAL A 101 23.20 3.37 -19.80
CA VAL A 101 23.04 3.59 -18.36
C VAL A 101 22.99 5.09 -18.03
N LYS A 102 23.74 5.92 -18.77
CA LYS A 102 23.64 7.40 -18.64
C LYS A 102 22.25 7.90 -19.05
N THR A 103 21.68 7.33 -20.11
CA THR A 103 20.30 7.64 -20.53
C THR A 103 19.29 7.17 -19.49
N TRP A 104 19.48 5.96 -18.93
CA TRP A 104 18.63 5.43 -17.87
C TRP A 104 18.67 6.29 -16.60
N ILE A 105 19.84 6.75 -16.18
CA ILE A 105 20.01 7.66 -15.02
C ILE A 105 19.33 9.01 -15.28
N LYS A 106 19.42 9.57 -16.50
CA LYS A 106 18.70 10.79 -16.85
C LYS A 106 17.18 10.60 -16.80
N ILE A 107 16.69 9.48 -17.33
CA ILE A 107 15.28 9.08 -17.22
C ILE A 107 14.87 8.94 -15.75
N GLU A 108 15.68 8.29 -14.94
CA GLU A 108 15.42 8.12 -13.51
C GLU A 108 15.42 9.46 -12.74
N ALA A 109 16.27 10.41 -13.13
CA ALA A 109 16.28 11.76 -12.56
C ALA A 109 15.00 12.55 -12.88
N VAL A 110 14.44 12.38 -14.08
CA VAL A 110 13.14 12.97 -14.48
C VAL A 110 11.98 12.32 -13.70
N PHE A 111 12.05 11.01 -13.46
CA PHE A 111 11.03 10.28 -12.67
C PHE A 111 11.12 10.54 -11.17
N ARG A 112 12.15 11.21 -10.69
CA ARG A 112 12.36 11.49 -9.29
C ARG A 112 11.25 12.35 -8.65
N PRO A 113 10.88 13.53 -9.17
CA PRO A 113 9.78 14.30 -8.63
C PRO A 113 8.48 13.51 -8.71
N LEU A 114 8.30 12.68 -9.75
CA LEU A 114 7.14 11.82 -9.91
C LEU A 114 7.06 10.75 -8.80
N LYS A 115 8.19 10.16 -8.37
CA LYS A 115 8.23 9.23 -7.23
C LYS A 115 7.83 9.90 -5.91
N LEU A 116 8.25 11.13 -5.67
CA LEU A 116 7.87 11.88 -4.49
C LEU A 116 6.39 12.25 -4.50
N VAL A 117 5.90 12.80 -5.61
CA VAL A 117 4.49 13.13 -5.78
C VAL A 117 3.63 11.86 -5.70
N GLY A 118 4.06 10.78 -6.36
CA GLY A 118 3.40 9.47 -6.28
C GLY A 118 3.34 8.92 -4.86
N GLY A 119 4.44 9.02 -4.09
CA GLY A 119 4.47 8.62 -2.69
C GLY A 119 3.51 9.43 -1.82
N LEU A 120 3.45 10.75 -2.02
CA LEU A 120 2.50 11.62 -1.31
C LEU A 120 1.04 11.28 -1.68
N LEU A 121 0.78 11.05 -2.97
CA LEU A 121 -0.55 10.66 -3.45
C LEU A 121 -0.98 9.31 -2.86
N LEU A 122 -0.07 8.34 -2.74
CA LEU A 122 -0.33 7.07 -2.08
C LEU A 122 -0.66 7.22 -0.59
N ILE A 123 -0.05 8.18 0.12
CA ILE A 123 -0.42 8.50 1.51
C ILE A 123 -1.86 8.99 1.58
N ILE A 124 -2.25 9.90 0.68
CA ILE A 124 -3.62 10.42 0.63
C ILE A 124 -4.60 9.28 0.36
N VAL A 125 -4.33 8.42 -0.63
CA VAL A 125 -5.18 7.26 -0.94
C VAL A 125 -5.28 6.32 0.27
N ALA A 126 -4.16 6.04 0.95
CA ALA A 126 -4.13 5.20 2.15
C ALA A 126 -5.00 5.77 3.28
N LEU A 127 -4.96 7.09 3.50
CA LEU A 127 -5.83 7.77 4.47
C LEU A 127 -7.32 7.70 4.08
N PHE A 128 -7.64 7.84 2.80
CA PHE A 128 -9.02 7.68 2.32
C PHE A 128 -9.52 6.25 2.54
N VAL A 129 -8.70 5.25 2.24
CA VAL A 129 -9.02 3.83 2.47
C VAL A 129 -9.24 3.59 3.97
N PHE A 130 -8.32 4.06 4.81
CA PHE A 130 -8.42 3.94 6.27
C PHE A 130 -9.72 4.53 6.80
N THR A 131 -10.03 5.76 6.40
CA THR A 131 -11.26 6.45 6.81
C THR A 131 -12.51 5.70 6.33
N SER A 132 -12.53 5.23 5.08
CA SER A 132 -13.65 4.47 4.53
C SER A 132 -13.87 3.15 5.30
N MET A 133 -12.78 2.42 5.60
CA MET A 133 -12.85 1.19 6.38
C MET A 133 -13.35 1.45 7.80
N LEU A 134 -12.86 2.51 8.46
CA LEU A 134 -13.29 2.89 9.80
C LEU A 134 -14.80 3.21 9.84
N ILE A 135 -15.26 4.03 8.90
CA ILE A 135 -16.67 4.40 8.78
C ILE A 135 -17.55 3.17 8.53
N THR A 136 -17.15 2.28 7.62
CA THR A 136 -17.87 1.02 7.37
C THR A 136 -17.93 0.15 8.62
N GLY A 137 -16.86 0.09 9.40
CA GLY A 137 -16.83 -0.64 10.68
C GLY A 137 -17.81 -0.08 11.69
N ILE A 138 -17.87 1.24 11.85
CA ILE A 138 -18.81 1.92 12.74
C ILE A 138 -20.25 1.70 12.27
N ASP A 139 -20.51 1.81 10.97
CA ASP A 139 -21.83 1.57 10.39
C ASP A 139 -22.31 0.15 10.65
N LYS A 140 -21.46 -0.84 10.42
CA LYS A 140 -21.74 -2.24 10.75
C LYS A 140 -22.01 -2.47 12.23
N ALA A 141 -21.28 -1.80 13.11
CA ALA A 141 -21.47 -1.92 14.55
C ALA A 141 -22.80 -1.35 15.02
N LYS A 142 -23.25 -0.22 14.43
CA LYS A 142 -24.47 0.50 14.85
C LYS A 142 -25.72 0.05 14.12
N ASN A 143 -25.63 -0.18 12.81
CA ASN A 143 -26.79 -0.30 11.92
C ASN A 143 -26.92 -1.70 11.29
N SER A 144 -26.21 -2.71 11.84
CA SER A 144 -26.40 -4.09 11.37
C SER A 144 -27.81 -4.58 11.70
N ILE A 145 -28.46 -5.27 10.75
CA ILE A 145 -29.82 -5.77 10.86
C ILE A 145 -29.98 -6.73 12.06
N CYS A 146 -28.99 -7.57 12.30
CA CYS A 146 -29.05 -8.66 13.27
C CYS A 146 -27.77 -8.82 14.10
N GLY A 147 -26.83 -7.87 14.01
CA GLY A 147 -25.60 -7.87 14.81
C GLY A 147 -24.80 -9.16 14.70
N VAL A 148 -24.44 -9.74 15.83
CA VAL A 148 -23.66 -10.98 15.93
C VAL A 148 -24.36 -12.19 15.29
N HIS A 149 -25.70 -12.22 15.31
CA HIS A 149 -26.47 -13.38 14.83
C HIS A 149 -26.40 -13.61 13.33
N CYS A 150 -26.06 -12.58 12.54
CA CYS A 150 -25.89 -12.70 11.08
C CYS A 150 -24.51 -12.20 10.57
N GLY A 151 -23.53 -12.09 11.46
CA GLY A 151 -22.18 -11.68 11.07
C GLY A 151 -22.05 -10.21 10.63
N TYR A 152 -22.81 -9.30 11.23
CA TYR A 152 -22.75 -7.85 11.00
C TYR A 152 -23.06 -7.43 9.55
N ILE A 153 -24.08 -8.01 8.94
CA ILE A 153 -24.53 -7.61 7.60
C ILE A 153 -25.28 -6.30 7.67
N LEU A 154 -24.97 -5.41 6.74
CA LEU A 154 -25.72 -4.18 6.52
C LEU A 154 -26.82 -4.42 5.48
N GLY A 155 -28.06 -4.02 5.78
CA GLY A 155 -29.13 -3.95 4.78
C GLY A 155 -28.97 -2.74 3.88
N ASN A 156 -28.70 -1.57 4.49
CA ASN A 156 -28.46 -0.32 3.81
C ASN A 156 -27.22 0.35 4.43
N ILE A 157 -26.54 1.15 3.64
CA ILE A 157 -25.42 1.96 4.14
C ILE A 157 -26.00 3.31 4.55
N ASN A 158 -25.94 3.62 5.87
CA ASN A 158 -26.52 4.81 6.44
C ASN A 158 -25.51 5.95 6.62
N ILE A 159 -24.20 5.65 6.53
CA ILE A 159 -23.12 6.61 6.76
C ILE A 159 -22.38 6.87 5.43
N PHE A 160 -22.08 8.14 5.17
CA PHE A 160 -21.34 8.58 3.99
C PHE A 160 -19.96 7.91 3.91
N GLN A 161 -19.69 7.26 2.78
CA GLN A 161 -18.41 6.60 2.51
C GLN A 161 -17.67 7.31 1.36
N PRO A 162 -16.48 7.88 1.62
CA PRO A 162 -15.81 8.73 0.64
C PRO A 162 -15.38 7.95 -0.62
N ILE A 163 -14.94 6.71 -0.49
CA ILE A 163 -14.52 5.90 -1.65
C ILE A 163 -15.72 5.50 -2.51
N ASN A 164 -16.82 5.05 -1.90
CA ASN A 164 -18.04 4.77 -2.64
C ASN A 164 -18.53 6.00 -3.38
N TRP A 165 -18.60 7.14 -2.71
CA TRP A 165 -19.01 8.39 -3.32
C TRP A 165 -18.11 8.78 -4.51
N ALA A 166 -16.79 8.67 -4.36
CA ALA A 166 -15.85 8.98 -5.43
C ALA A 166 -16.05 8.07 -6.65
N LEU A 167 -16.21 6.77 -6.44
CA LEU A 167 -16.44 5.80 -7.53
C LEU A 167 -17.77 6.02 -8.21
N VAL A 168 -18.85 6.22 -7.44
CA VAL A 168 -20.18 6.50 -7.99
C VAL A 168 -20.22 7.83 -8.72
N LYS A 169 -19.54 8.85 -8.22
CA LYS A 169 -19.48 10.15 -8.90
C LYS A 169 -18.68 10.07 -10.20
N SER A 170 -17.60 9.28 -10.22
CA SER A 170 -16.77 9.08 -11.40
C SER A 170 -17.44 8.20 -12.47
N SER A 171 -18.40 7.36 -12.09
CA SER A 171 -19.12 6.50 -13.03
C SER A 171 -19.97 7.25 -14.06
N LYS A 172 -20.20 8.56 -13.85
CA LYS A 172 -20.84 9.44 -14.82
C LYS A 172 -20.00 9.65 -16.10
N VAL A 173 -18.69 9.38 -16.03
CA VAL A 173 -17.74 9.54 -17.14
C VAL A 173 -17.04 8.21 -17.37
N PHE A 174 -17.56 7.44 -18.33
CA PHE A 174 -16.92 6.19 -18.74
C PHE A 174 -15.54 6.48 -19.39
N PRO A 175 -14.46 5.73 -19.08
CA PRO A 175 -14.32 4.58 -18.18
C PRO A 175 -13.62 4.92 -16.84
N ILE A 176 -13.74 6.13 -16.32
CA ILE A 176 -12.95 6.63 -15.18
C ILE A 176 -13.17 5.79 -13.91
N ASP A 177 -14.39 5.37 -13.64
CA ASP A 177 -14.75 4.55 -12.49
C ASP A 177 -14.02 3.19 -12.49
N TYR A 178 -13.96 2.53 -13.65
CA TYR A 178 -13.23 1.25 -13.80
C TYR A 178 -11.74 1.43 -13.58
N VAL A 179 -11.16 2.53 -14.10
CA VAL A 179 -9.74 2.84 -13.91
C VAL A 179 -9.44 3.11 -12.44
N LEU A 180 -10.28 3.89 -11.75
CA LEU A 180 -10.12 4.17 -10.32
C LEU A 180 -10.26 2.89 -9.48
N PHE A 181 -11.24 2.04 -9.80
CA PHE A 181 -11.43 0.77 -9.13
C PHE A 181 -10.24 -0.18 -9.33
N LEU A 182 -9.73 -0.25 -10.57
CA LEU A 182 -8.53 -1.03 -10.88
C LEU A 182 -7.31 -0.51 -10.11
N LEU A 183 -7.12 0.81 -10.06
CA LEU A 183 -6.02 1.42 -9.30
C LEU A 183 -6.13 1.12 -7.80
N LEU A 184 -7.33 1.10 -7.25
CA LEU A 184 -7.57 0.71 -5.87
C LEU A 184 -7.17 -0.74 -5.59
N VAL A 185 -7.56 -1.66 -6.47
CA VAL A 185 -7.19 -3.09 -6.36
C VAL A 185 -5.67 -3.26 -6.49
N LEU A 186 -5.04 -2.58 -7.47
CA LEU A 186 -3.59 -2.59 -7.65
C LEU A 186 -2.85 -1.98 -6.45
N PHE A 187 -3.41 -0.98 -5.80
CA PHE A 187 -2.86 -0.42 -4.57
C PHE A 187 -2.82 -1.47 -3.44
N PHE A 188 -3.92 -2.18 -3.17
CA PHE A 188 -3.94 -3.25 -2.18
C PHE A 188 -2.99 -4.40 -2.52
N PHE A 189 -2.94 -4.79 -3.80
CA PHE A 189 -2.04 -5.83 -4.28
C PHE A 189 -0.56 -5.42 -4.07
N SER A 190 -0.21 -4.20 -4.47
CA SER A 190 1.15 -3.65 -4.29
C SER A 190 1.52 -3.52 -2.81
N ALA A 191 0.58 -3.08 -1.96
CA ALA A 191 0.76 -3.05 -0.52
C ALA A 191 1.03 -4.45 0.04
N SER A 192 0.30 -5.47 -0.40
CA SER A 192 0.52 -6.86 0.01
C SER A 192 1.91 -7.37 -0.36
N VAL A 193 2.35 -7.09 -1.59
CA VAL A 193 3.70 -7.46 -2.06
C VAL A 193 4.78 -6.77 -1.22
N VAL A 194 4.64 -5.48 -0.94
CA VAL A 194 5.58 -4.73 -0.10
C VAL A 194 5.55 -5.24 1.34
N GLY A 195 4.36 -5.56 1.88
CA GLY A 195 4.21 -6.16 3.20
C GLY A 195 4.94 -7.49 3.32
N ILE A 196 4.77 -8.40 2.35
CA ILE A 196 5.51 -9.68 2.32
C ILE A 196 7.01 -9.45 2.16
N ALA A 197 7.43 -8.51 1.30
CA ALA A 197 8.83 -8.22 1.06
C ALA A 197 9.53 -7.62 2.30
N THR A 198 8.85 -6.76 3.05
CA THR A 198 9.40 -6.07 4.23
C THR A 198 9.32 -6.92 5.49
N ALA A 199 8.17 -7.56 5.75
CA ALA A 199 7.99 -8.41 6.91
C ALA A 199 8.69 -9.77 6.76
N GLY A 200 8.92 -10.22 5.52
CA GLY A 200 9.34 -11.59 5.23
C GLY A 200 8.20 -12.59 5.43
N ILE A 201 8.44 -13.85 5.08
CA ILE A 201 7.47 -14.91 5.32
C ILE A 201 7.58 -15.33 6.78
N ARG A 202 6.60 -14.93 7.58
CA ARG A 202 6.52 -15.25 9.00
C ARG A 202 5.33 -16.17 9.25
N PHE A 203 5.56 -17.20 10.04
CA PHE A 203 4.48 -18.01 10.60
C PHE A 203 4.41 -17.70 12.09
N LEU A 204 3.36 -16.99 12.50
CA LEU A 204 3.22 -16.42 13.85
C LEU A 204 4.44 -15.53 14.20
N TRP A 205 5.34 -16.00 15.04
CA TRP A 205 6.52 -15.24 15.48
C TRP A 205 7.84 -15.71 14.85
N LEU A 206 7.82 -16.82 14.09
CA LEU A 206 8.99 -17.39 13.44
C LEU A 206 9.14 -16.85 12.01
N THR A 207 10.25 -16.21 11.71
CA THR A 207 10.61 -15.86 10.32
C THR A 207 11.16 -17.10 9.61
N ILE A 208 10.36 -17.67 8.68
CA ILE A 208 10.76 -18.85 7.92
C ILE A 208 11.72 -18.45 6.80
N PHE A 209 11.37 -17.41 6.05
CA PHE A 209 12.18 -16.92 4.93
C PHE A 209 12.24 -15.39 4.91
N LYS A 210 13.44 -14.86 4.63
CA LYS A 210 13.65 -13.44 4.31
C LYS A 210 13.82 -13.27 2.81
N ILE A 211 13.04 -12.39 2.20
CA ILE A 211 13.17 -12.06 0.79
C ILE A 211 14.30 -11.03 0.64
N ARG A 212 15.38 -11.40 -0.09
CA ARG A 212 16.51 -10.50 -0.38
C ARG A 212 16.75 -10.44 -1.88
N LYS A 213 17.00 -9.23 -2.41
CA LYS A 213 17.36 -9.08 -3.84
C LYS A 213 18.55 -9.96 -4.20
N GLY A 214 18.39 -10.80 -5.23
CA GLY A 214 19.43 -11.66 -5.76
C GLY A 214 19.78 -12.92 -4.97
N HIS A 215 19.22 -13.12 -3.77
CA HIS A 215 19.53 -14.26 -2.89
C HIS A 215 18.28 -14.93 -2.30
N THR A 216 17.15 -14.84 -3.00
CA THR A 216 15.91 -15.48 -2.54
C THR A 216 15.88 -16.94 -2.99
N SER A 217 15.64 -17.89 -2.06
CA SER A 217 15.50 -19.30 -2.42
C SER A 217 14.23 -19.55 -3.24
N PRO A 218 14.21 -20.53 -4.18
CA PRO A 218 13.01 -20.86 -4.95
C PRO A 218 11.82 -21.25 -4.08
N GLN A 219 12.07 -21.90 -2.96
CA GLN A 219 11.04 -22.29 -1.98
C GLN A 219 10.38 -21.06 -1.34
N ALA A 220 11.16 -20.02 -1.03
CA ALA A 220 10.60 -18.77 -0.51
C ALA A 220 9.70 -18.07 -1.54
N LEU A 221 10.03 -18.16 -2.83
CA LEU A 221 9.22 -17.61 -3.90
C LEU A 221 7.89 -18.35 -4.03
N LEU A 222 7.91 -19.69 -4.00
CA LEU A 222 6.69 -20.51 -4.03
C LEU A 222 5.80 -20.22 -2.82
N MET A 223 6.35 -20.12 -1.62
CA MET A 223 5.59 -19.76 -0.43
C MET A 223 5.00 -18.34 -0.56
N ALA A 224 5.74 -17.39 -1.09
CA ALA A 224 5.24 -16.03 -1.33
C ALA A 224 4.07 -16.00 -2.32
N THR A 225 4.11 -16.81 -3.39
CA THR A 225 3.00 -16.90 -4.35
C THR A 225 1.74 -17.51 -3.73
N VAL A 226 1.88 -18.56 -2.92
CA VAL A 226 0.74 -19.16 -2.17
C VAL A 226 0.15 -18.14 -1.20
N LEU A 227 0.98 -17.44 -0.42
CA LEU A 227 0.52 -16.40 0.48
C LEU A 227 -0.22 -15.28 -0.27
N LEU A 228 0.35 -14.83 -1.40
CA LEU A 228 -0.24 -13.78 -2.21
C LEU A 228 -1.60 -14.21 -2.79
N THR A 229 -1.74 -15.45 -3.22
CA THR A 229 -3.02 -16.00 -3.70
C THR A 229 -4.07 -16.00 -2.59
N LEU A 230 -3.72 -16.42 -1.37
CA LEU A 230 -4.62 -16.38 -0.22
C LEU A 230 -4.98 -14.94 0.18
N ILE A 231 -4.03 -14.02 0.14
CA ILE A 231 -4.25 -12.59 0.40
C ILE A 231 -5.19 -11.99 -0.64
N THR A 232 -5.09 -12.38 -1.92
CA THR A 232 -5.98 -11.90 -2.99
C THR A 232 -7.44 -12.23 -2.70
N LEU A 233 -7.73 -13.38 -2.09
CA LEU A 233 -9.09 -13.69 -1.61
C LEU A 233 -9.55 -12.74 -0.51
N GLY A 234 -8.65 -12.37 0.40
CA GLY A 234 -8.91 -11.36 1.43
C GLY A 234 -9.13 -9.96 0.85
N ILE A 235 -8.37 -9.57 -0.17
CA ILE A 235 -8.53 -8.30 -0.89
C ILE A 235 -9.91 -8.23 -1.53
N ASN A 236 -10.32 -9.27 -2.26
CA ASN A 236 -11.62 -9.31 -2.91
C ASN A 236 -12.76 -9.13 -1.90
N TYR A 237 -12.68 -9.81 -0.75
CA TYR A 237 -13.64 -9.61 0.33
C TYR A 237 -13.62 -8.19 0.87
N SER A 238 -12.44 -7.66 1.17
CA SER A 238 -12.27 -6.33 1.76
C SER A 238 -12.80 -5.23 0.83
N VAL A 239 -12.48 -5.29 -0.45
CA VAL A 239 -12.97 -4.32 -1.44
C VAL A 239 -14.49 -4.41 -1.58
N ALA A 240 -15.04 -5.62 -1.68
CA ALA A 240 -16.46 -5.84 -1.91
C ALA A 240 -17.34 -5.53 -0.70
N MET A 241 -16.85 -5.71 0.53
CA MET A 241 -17.68 -5.64 1.74
C MET A 241 -17.29 -4.52 2.71
N VAL A 242 -16.10 -3.93 2.54
CA VAL A 242 -15.56 -3.00 3.53
C VAL A 242 -15.19 -1.65 2.91
N VAL A 243 -14.42 -1.65 1.83
CA VAL A 243 -13.86 -0.42 1.24
C VAL A 243 -14.85 0.30 0.34
N ALA A 244 -15.49 -0.44 -0.57
CA ALA A 244 -16.45 0.09 -1.52
C ALA A 244 -17.67 -0.82 -1.68
N PRO A 245 -18.42 -1.12 -0.60
CA PRO A 245 -19.48 -2.13 -0.63
C PRO A 245 -20.62 -1.81 -1.58
N GLN A 246 -21.00 -0.54 -1.73
CA GLN A 246 -22.08 -0.14 -2.64
C GLN A 246 -21.66 -0.25 -4.10
N TYR A 247 -20.48 0.30 -4.43
CA TYR A 247 -19.97 0.22 -5.79
C TYR A 247 -19.66 -1.23 -6.21
N ALA A 248 -19.10 -2.04 -5.32
CA ALA A 248 -18.83 -3.45 -5.59
C ALA A 248 -20.12 -4.29 -5.75
N THR A 249 -21.22 -3.84 -5.12
CA THR A 249 -22.52 -4.54 -5.23
C THR A 249 -23.26 -4.14 -6.49
N PHE A 250 -23.35 -2.87 -6.82
CA PHE A 250 -24.19 -2.40 -7.93
C PHE A 250 -23.41 -1.81 -9.11
N GLY A 251 -22.12 -1.53 -8.93
CA GLY A 251 -21.30 -0.91 -9.98
C GLY A 251 -21.83 0.47 -10.42
N PRO A 252 -21.74 0.79 -11.71
CA PRO A 252 -22.24 2.04 -12.28
C PRO A 252 -23.74 2.01 -12.60
N GLN A 253 -24.51 1.02 -12.11
CA GLN A 253 -25.94 0.89 -12.42
C GLN A 253 -26.72 2.09 -11.89
N THR A 254 -27.67 2.56 -12.70
CA THR A 254 -28.59 3.66 -12.38
C THR A 254 -30.03 3.23 -12.56
N TYR A 255 -30.93 3.86 -11.81
CA TYR A 255 -32.37 3.65 -11.93
C TYR A 255 -33.12 4.98 -12.02
N CYS A 256 -34.33 4.93 -12.53
CA CYS A 256 -35.23 6.08 -12.61
C CYS A 256 -36.11 6.16 -11.35
N ASP A 257 -35.95 7.23 -10.56
CA ASP A 257 -36.71 7.46 -9.31
C ASP A 257 -38.05 8.16 -9.59
N MET A 258 -38.86 7.54 -10.46
CA MET A 258 -40.19 8.02 -10.77
C MET A 258 -41.22 7.03 -10.22
N SER A 259 -42.16 7.49 -9.42
CA SER A 259 -43.27 6.63 -8.96
C SER A 259 -44.24 6.38 -10.11
N THR A 260 -44.25 5.17 -10.61
CA THR A 260 -45.28 4.71 -11.58
C THR A 260 -46.49 4.15 -10.84
N ASN A 261 -47.66 4.59 -11.26
CA ASN A 261 -48.95 4.11 -10.68
C ASN A 261 -49.29 2.69 -11.09
N SER A 262 -48.60 2.13 -12.07
CA SER A 262 -48.83 0.76 -12.59
C SER A 262 -47.52 -0.05 -12.48
N ARG A 263 -47.64 -1.28 -11.98
CA ARG A 263 -46.54 -2.21 -11.75
C ARG A 263 -45.86 -2.70 -13.04
N ASP A 264 -46.54 -2.56 -14.17
CA ASP A 264 -46.09 -3.07 -15.49
C ASP A 264 -45.39 -2.00 -16.36
N GLU A 265 -45.42 -0.74 -15.95
CA GLU A 265 -44.84 0.37 -16.72
C GLU A 265 -43.46 0.72 -16.18
N ARG A 266 -42.42 0.48 -17.00
CA ARG A 266 -41.05 0.88 -16.65
C ARG A 266 -40.94 2.40 -16.63
N PRO A 267 -40.47 3.02 -15.54
CA PRO A 267 -40.32 4.44 -15.49
C PRO A 267 -39.31 4.92 -16.54
N ASP A 268 -39.71 5.87 -17.37
CA ASP A 268 -38.87 6.49 -18.38
C ASP A 268 -38.36 7.88 -17.90
N CYS A 269 -37.07 8.04 -17.72
CA CYS A 269 -36.41 9.29 -17.32
C CYS A 269 -35.70 9.97 -18.51
N SER A 270 -36.06 9.66 -19.76
CA SER A 270 -35.42 10.27 -20.93
C SER A 270 -35.51 11.80 -20.94
N GLU A 271 -36.62 12.34 -20.47
CA GLU A 271 -36.86 13.80 -20.36
C GLU A 271 -36.42 14.38 -19.00
N HIS A 272 -36.28 13.55 -17.96
CA HIS A 272 -35.98 13.98 -16.58
C HIS A 272 -34.68 13.38 -16.06
N LYS A 273 -33.55 13.84 -16.56
CA LYS A 273 -32.21 13.32 -16.19
C LYS A 273 -31.83 13.53 -14.72
N ASP A 274 -32.45 14.46 -14.04
CA ASP A 274 -32.32 14.74 -12.61
C ASP A 274 -32.90 13.65 -11.70
N LEU A 275 -33.84 12.86 -12.22
CA LEU A 275 -34.45 11.71 -11.52
C LEU A 275 -33.64 10.41 -11.70
N ILE A 276 -32.58 10.43 -12.50
CA ILE A 276 -31.68 9.29 -12.63
C ILE A 276 -30.75 9.25 -11.41
N LYS A 277 -30.96 8.23 -10.55
CA LYS A 277 -30.15 8.00 -9.35
C LYS A 277 -29.29 6.76 -9.49
N PRO A 278 -28.10 6.71 -8.88
CA PRO A 278 -27.28 5.52 -8.85
C PRO A 278 -27.90 4.45 -7.95
N CYS A 279 -27.85 3.18 -8.37
CA CYS A 279 -28.31 2.05 -7.57
C CYS A 279 -27.58 1.91 -6.22
N SER A 280 -26.42 2.52 -6.09
CA SER A 280 -25.64 2.56 -4.86
C SER A 280 -26.26 3.42 -3.75
N GLU A 281 -27.11 4.41 -4.10
CA GLU A 281 -27.82 5.24 -3.10
C GLU A 281 -29.07 4.58 -2.55
N LEU A 282 -29.46 3.40 -3.09
CA LEU A 282 -30.38 2.51 -2.80
C LEU A 282 -31.48 2.56 -1.99
N ALA A 283 -32.36 2.15 -2.47
CA ALA A 283 -33.03 0.92 -2.67
C ALA A 283 -34.08 0.57 -1.63
N THR A 284 -34.55 1.50 -0.85
CA THR A 284 -35.87 1.41 -0.23
C THR A 284 -37.01 1.70 -1.23
N ASN A 285 -36.67 2.25 -2.40
CA ASN A 285 -37.62 2.51 -3.46
C ASN A 285 -37.96 1.23 -4.23
N PRO A 286 -39.23 0.88 -4.35
CA PRO A 286 -39.64 -0.30 -5.12
C PRO A 286 -39.14 -0.25 -6.56
N SER A 287 -39.06 0.93 -7.19
CA SER A 287 -38.57 1.10 -8.56
C SER A 287 -37.07 0.72 -8.71
N ALA A 288 -36.29 0.79 -7.65
CA ALA A 288 -34.89 0.41 -7.66
C ALA A 288 -34.73 -1.13 -7.55
N GLN A 289 -35.59 -1.80 -6.81
CA GLN A 289 -35.49 -3.24 -6.56
C GLN A 289 -35.66 -4.07 -7.83
N ASP A 290 -36.46 -3.58 -8.76
CA ASP A 290 -36.72 -4.28 -10.02
C ASP A 290 -35.63 -4.07 -11.07
N VAL A 291 -34.82 -2.97 -10.94
CA VAL A 291 -33.79 -2.59 -11.92
C VAL A 291 -32.39 -2.88 -11.41
N CYS A 292 -32.12 -2.60 -10.14
CA CYS A 292 -30.79 -2.71 -9.55
C CYS A 292 -30.46 -4.15 -9.19
N THR A 293 -29.59 -4.78 -9.97
CA THR A 293 -29.16 -6.16 -9.74
C THR A 293 -27.83 -6.21 -9.01
N PRO A 294 -27.74 -6.85 -7.84
CA PRO A 294 -26.49 -6.98 -7.11
C PRO A 294 -25.52 -7.91 -7.83
N SER A 295 -24.22 -7.62 -7.73
CA SER A 295 -23.16 -8.44 -8.30
C SER A 295 -23.16 -9.85 -7.71
N VAL A 296 -22.75 -10.84 -8.52
CA VAL A 296 -22.66 -12.25 -8.11
C VAL A 296 -21.72 -12.40 -6.91
N LEU A 297 -20.60 -11.67 -6.88
CA LEU A 297 -19.63 -11.71 -5.79
C LEU A 297 -20.25 -11.23 -4.48
N SER A 298 -20.91 -10.08 -4.48
CA SER A 298 -21.57 -9.53 -3.29
C SER A 298 -22.66 -10.44 -2.78
N THR A 299 -23.51 -10.95 -3.68
CA THR A 299 -24.59 -11.90 -3.34
C THR A 299 -24.03 -13.18 -2.73
N PHE A 300 -22.96 -13.74 -3.32
CA PHE A 300 -22.32 -14.96 -2.81
C PHE A 300 -21.76 -14.75 -1.40
N ILE A 301 -21.01 -13.67 -1.20
CA ILE A 301 -20.39 -13.37 0.11
C ILE A 301 -21.48 -13.15 1.17
N ASN A 302 -22.55 -12.41 0.86
CA ASN A 302 -23.65 -12.18 1.77
C ASN A 302 -24.35 -13.49 2.15
N ARG A 303 -24.64 -14.37 1.19
CA ARG A 303 -25.24 -15.69 1.46
C ARG A 303 -24.34 -16.57 2.34
N VAL A 304 -23.02 -16.58 2.07
CA VAL A 304 -22.07 -17.32 2.91
C VAL A 304 -22.08 -16.77 4.33
N THR A 305 -22.09 -15.46 4.49
CA THR A 305 -22.06 -14.80 5.81
C THR A 305 -23.36 -15.06 6.59
N ILE A 306 -24.51 -15.06 5.94
CA ILE A 306 -25.82 -15.36 6.58
C ILE A 306 -25.86 -16.82 7.05
N ASN A 307 -25.45 -17.76 6.19
CA ASN A 307 -25.48 -19.18 6.53
C ASN A 307 -24.41 -19.59 7.57
N PHE A 308 -23.31 -18.85 7.62
CA PHE A 308 -22.21 -19.10 8.54
C PHE A 308 -21.80 -17.79 9.25
N PRO A 309 -22.57 -17.34 10.27
CA PRO A 309 -22.34 -16.05 10.94
C PRO A 309 -20.93 -15.91 11.55
N PHE A 310 -20.30 -17.01 11.90
CA PHE A 310 -18.92 -17.04 12.39
C PHE A 310 -17.95 -16.35 11.43
N PHE A 311 -18.07 -16.57 10.13
CA PHE A 311 -17.20 -15.89 9.14
C PHE A 311 -17.42 -14.37 9.16
N GLY A 312 -18.67 -13.91 9.24
CA GLY A 312 -18.97 -12.49 9.33
C GLY A 312 -18.39 -11.84 10.59
N ILE A 313 -18.47 -12.52 11.73
CA ILE A 313 -17.88 -12.04 12.99
C ILE A 313 -16.36 -11.93 12.87
N VAL A 314 -15.70 -12.97 12.36
CA VAL A 314 -14.24 -12.96 12.15
C VAL A 314 -13.84 -11.82 11.22
N MET A 315 -14.57 -11.61 10.12
CA MET A 315 -14.30 -10.55 9.15
C MET A 315 -14.52 -9.15 9.74
N PHE A 316 -15.54 -8.98 10.58
CA PHE A 316 -15.81 -7.74 11.29
C PHE A 316 -14.65 -7.37 12.22
N TRP A 317 -14.18 -8.29 13.05
CA TRP A 317 -13.05 -8.05 13.94
C TRP A 317 -11.72 -7.91 13.17
N ALA A 318 -11.55 -8.65 12.08
CA ALA A 318 -10.38 -8.53 11.22
C ALA A 318 -10.26 -7.12 10.60
N GLN A 319 -11.38 -6.47 10.31
CA GLN A 319 -11.40 -5.07 9.84
C GLN A 319 -10.81 -4.12 10.88
N PHE A 320 -11.17 -4.23 12.15
CA PHE A 320 -10.58 -3.42 13.22
C PHE A 320 -9.13 -3.79 13.50
N ALA A 321 -8.79 -5.08 13.43
CA ALA A 321 -7.40 -5.51 13.52
C ALA A 321 -6.54 -4.92 12.40
N PHE A 322 -7.06 -4.83 11.17
CA PHE A 322 -6.39 -4.17 10.05
C PHE A 322 -6.11 -2.70 10.34
N LEU A 323 -7.10 -1.97 10.87
CA LEU A 323 -6.94 -0.57 11.26
C LEU A 323 -5.89 -0.40 12.37
N GLY A 324 -5.75 -1.37 13.26
CA GLY A 324 -4.73 -1.37 14.32
C GLY A 324 -3.32 -1.74 13.85
N VAL A 325 -3.19 -2.49 12.77
CA VAL A 325 -1.89 -2.86 12.17
C VAL A 325 -1.37 -1.76 11.26
N TYR A 326 -2.27 -1.05 10.58
CA TYR A 326 -1.96 0.11 9.75
C TYR A 326 -1.43 1.27 10.59
#